data_b751a3380f9a3349cec2712185a34ca4
#
_entry.id   b751a3380f9a3349cec2712185a34ca4
#
_cell.length_a   1.000
_cell.length_b   1.000
_cell.length_c   1.000
_cell.angle_alpha   90.00
_cell.angle_beta   90.00
_cell.angle_gamma   90.00
#
_symmetry.space_group_name_H-M   'P 1'
#
loop_
_entity.id
_entity.type
_entity.pdbx_description
1 polymer ?
#
loop_
_entity_poly.entity_id
_entity_poly.type
_entity_poly.pdbx_seq_one_letter_code
_entity_poly.pdbx_strand_id
1 'polypeptide(L)'
;MYLIEPIRNGEYITDDAIALAMQVYVNQHIFLDEDILFPYYCDPKVEIGRFQNTAIEVNQDYIDKHSIQVVRRDTGGGAVYVDKGAVNMCCILEQDTSIYGDFQRFYQPAIKALHTLGATDVIQSGRNDLTLNGKKVSGAAMTLLNNRIYGGYSLLLDVNYEAMDEVLKPNRKKIASKGIKSVRARVGHLREALDEKYRDITIEEFKDLMVTQILGIDDIKEAKRYELSDADWEAIQELARKKYKNWDWNYGKSPKYEYNRSERLSSGTVDITISVEQNRIADCRIFGDFFGQGDIKDVEQALQGTKMTREDLTHQLKQLDIVYYFGNVTVESLVEMILS
;
A
#
# COMPACT_ATOMS: atom_id res chain seq x y z
N MET A 1 -7.27 -22.02 2.79
CA MET A 1 -6.47 -20.91 2.20
C MET A 1 -5.21 -21.51 1.59
N TYR A 2 -4.88 -21.16 0.37
CA TYR A 2 -3.62 -21.57 -0.29
C TYR A 2 -2.47 -20.66 0.10
N LEU A 3 -1.28 -21.23 0.21
CA LEU A 3 -0.02 -20.50 0.40
C LEU A 3 0.73 -20.40 -0.94
N ILE A 4 1.12 -19.19 -1.33
CA ILE A 4 2.01 -18.93 -2.47
C ILE A 4 3.15 -18.05 -1.98
N GLU A 5 4.38 -18.53 -2.13
CA GLU A 5 5.58 -17.79 -1.72
C GLU A 5 6.44 -17.42 -2.94
N PRO A 6 7.23 -16.36 -2.88
CA PRO A 6 8.12 -15.96 -3.98
C PRO A 6 9.36 -16.89 -4.04
N ILE A 7 9.11 -18.16 -4.32
CA ILE A 7 10.17 -19.19 -4.43
C ILE A 7 10.14 -19.73 -5.86
N ARG A 8 11.27 -19.68 -6.56
CA ARG A 8 11.45 -20.27 -7.88
C ARG A 8 12.67 -21.17 -7.89
N ASN A 9 12.52 -22.42 -8.33
CA ASN A 9 13.61 -23.42 -8.37
C ASN A 9 14.33 -23.61 -7.02
N GLY A 10 13.59 -23.48 -5.90
CA GLY A 10 14.14 -23.59 -4.54
C GLY A 10 14.82 -22.31 -4.03
N GLU A 11 14.91 -21.25 -4.82
CA GLU A 11 15.49 -19.97 -4.42
C GLU A 11 14.40 -18.97 -4.03
N TYR A 12 14.59 -18.32 -2.87
CA TYR A 12 13.70 -17.28 -2.38
C TYR A 12 14.00 -15.94 -3.06
N ILE A 13 12.95 -15.29 -3.59
CA ILE A 13 13.06 -14.02 -4.34
C ILE A 13 12.75 -12.86 -3.39
N THR A 14 13.73 -11.97 -3.18
CA THR A 14 13.60 -10.76 -2.33
C THR A 14 13.30 -9.48 -3.12
N ASP A 15 13.20 -9.54 -4.45
CA ASP A 15 12.85 -8.42 -5.31
C ASP A 15 11.35 -8.13 -5.22
N ASP A 16 11.00 -6.98 -4.64
CA ASP A 16 9.61 -6.58 -4.42
C ASP A 16 8.81 -6.34 -5.70
N ALA A 17 9.46 -5.89 -6.77
CA ALA A 17 8.80 -5.75 -8.07
C ALA A 17 8.29 -7.11 -8.60
N ILE A 18 9.01 -8.19 -8.33
CA ILE A 18 8.59 -9.55 -8.66
C ILE A 18 7.49 -10.02 -7.71
N ALA A 19 7.61 -9.73 -6.40
CA ALA A 19 6.59 -10.09 -5.42
C ALA A 19 5.24 -9.42 -5.73
N LEU A 20 5.23 -8.13 -6.07
CA LEU A 20 4.01 -7.42 -6.49
C LEU A 20 3.46 -7.97 -7.82
N ALA A 21 4.33 -8.23 -8.80
CA ALA A 21 3.92 -8.81 -10.07
C ALA A 21 3.29 -10.20 -9.88
N MET A 22 3.87 -11.04 -9.03
CA MET A 22 3.35 -12.37 -8.70
C MET A 22 1.91 -12.27 -8.13
N GLN A 23 1.70 -11.43 -7.14
CA GLN A 23 0.40 -11.24 -6.51
C GLN A 23 -0.66 -10.77 -7.50
N VAL A 24 -0.33 -9.78 -8.33
CA VAL A 24 -1.27 -9.26 -9.35
C VAL A 24 -1.50 -10.26 -10.46
N TYR A 25 -0.48 -10.97 -10.91
CA TYR A 25 -0.61 -12.04 -11.89
C TYR A 25 -1.56 -13.14 -11.38
N VAL A 26 -1.32 -13.63 -10.16
CA VAL A 26 -2.18 -14.65 -9.53
C VAL A 26 -3.62 -14.14 -9.38
N ASN A 27 -3.81 -12.89 -8.97
CA ASN A 27 -5.14 -12.31 -8.90
C ASN A 27 -5.87 -12.31 -10.26
N GLN A 28 -5.14 -12.12 -11.35
CA GLN A 28 -5.72 -11.98 -12.69
C GLN A 28 -5.92 -13.33 -13.39
N HIS A 29 -5.10 -14.33 -13.10
CA HIS A 29 -5.01 -15.56 -13.92
C HIS A 29 -5.24 -16.87 -13.15
N ILE A 30 -5.08 -16.86 -11.81
CA ILE A 30 -5.20 -18.08 -11.00
C ILE A 30 -6.47 -17.97 -10.14
N PHE A 31 -7.42 -18.88 -10.38
CA PHE A 31 -8.68 -18.94 -9.65
C PHE A 31 -8.75 -20.27 -8.90
N LEU A 32 -8.69 -20.20 -7.59
CA LEU A 32 -8.73 -21.35 -6.69
C LEU A 32 -10.07 -21.41 -5.94
N ASP A 33 -10.34 -22.52 -5.28
CA ASP A 33 -11.55 -22.74 -4.49
C ASP A 33 -11.49 -22.11 -3.08
N GLU A 34 -10.35 -21.54 -2.70
CA GLU A 34 -10.11 -20.91 -1.41
C GLU A 34 -9.30 -19.62 -1.57
N ASP A 35 -9.31 -18.78 -0.53
CA ASP A 35 -8.47 -17.59 -0.43
C ASP A 35 -6.98 -17.92 -0.55
N ILE A 36 -6.16 -16.94 -0.91
CA ILE A 36 -4.73 -17.10 -1.13
C ILE A 36 -3.97 -16.16 -0.21
N LEU A 37 -2.92 -16.68 0.43
CA LEU A 37 -1.98 -15.95 1.28
C LEU A 37 -0.60 -15.88 0.61
N PHE A 38 -0.01 -14.68 0.56
CA PHE A 38 1.33 -14.39 0.06
C PHE A 38 2.18 -13.78 1.17
N PRO A 39 2.84 -14.59 2.01
CA PRO A 39 3.80 -14.06 3.00
C PRO A 39 5.16 -13.87 2.33
N TYR A 40 5.78 -12.71 2.54
CA TYR A 40 7.12 -12.48 2.03
C TYR A 40 7.88 -11.39 2.81
N TYR A 41 9.19 -11.48 2.75
CA TYR A 41 10.10 -10.39 3.11
C TYR A 41 10.93 -10.01 1.88
N CYS A 42 11.53 -8.82 1.88
CA CYS A 42 12.19 -8.30 0.70
C CYS A 42 13.44 -7.50 1.04
N ASP A 43 14.25 -7.22 0.03
CA ASP A 43 15.35 -6.26 0.12
C ASP A 43 14.80 -4.84 0.41
N PRO A 44 15.64 -3.91 0.91
CA PRO A 44 15.20 -2.55 1.22
C PRO A 44 14.48 -1.89 0.06
N LYS A 45 13.27 -1.41 0.33
CA LYS A 45 12.40 -0.75 -0.66
C LYS A 45 11.64 0.42 -0.10
N VAL A 46 11.22 1.31 -0.99
CA VAL A 46 10.09 2.22 -0.77
C VAL A 46 8.94 1.80 -1.65
N GLU A 47 7.81 1.50 -1.05
CA GLU A 47 6.59 1.15 -1.74
C GLU A 47 5.63 2.34 -1.74
N ILE A 48 5.38 2.89 -2.94
CA ILE A 48 4.54 4.06 -3.17
C ILE A 48 3.09 3.62 -3.38
N GLY A 49 2.15 4.29 -2.72
CA GLY A 49 0.72 4.07 -2.97
C GLY A 49 0.31 4.49 -4.39
N ARG A 50 -0.70 3.82 -4.93
CA ARG A 50 -1.15 3.95 -6.33
C ARG A 50 -1.26 5.39 -6.83
N PHE A 51 -1.76 6.30 -5.98
CA PHE A 51 -2.10 7.67 -6.35
C PHE A 51 -1.12 8.73 -5.84
N GLN A 52 0.01 8.33 -5.27
CA GLN A 52 1.00 9.26 -4.75
C GLN A 52 1.93 9.82 -5.84
N ASN A 53 2.41 11.03 -5.61
CA ASN A 53 3.51 11.60 -6.40
C ASN A 53 4.85 11.18 -5.77
N THR A 54 5.54 10.24 -6.40
CA THR A 54 6.79 9.68 -5.87
C THR A 54 7.83 10.74 -5.56
N ALA A 55 7.99 11.75 -6.42
CA ALA A 55 9.04 12.77 -6.28
C ALA A 55 8.93 13.60 -4.99
N ILE A 56 7.71 13.75 -4.42
CA ILE A 56 7.48 14.49 -3.18
C ILE A 56 7.43 13.61 -1.93
N GLU A 57 7.37 12.28 -2.10
CA GLU A 57 7.28 11.34 -1.00
C GLU A 57 8.63 10.77 -0.57
N VAL A 58 9.65 10.82 -1.45
CA VAL A 58 10.93 10.16 -1.22
C VAL A 58 12.12 11.12 -1.27
N ASN A 59 13.20 10.71 -0.63
CA ASN A 59 14.52 11.32 -0.76
C ASN A 59 15.32 10.57 -1.82
N GLN A 60 15.30 11.08 -3.07
CA GLN A 60 15.93 10.39 -4.20
C GLN A 60 17.43 10.21 -4.02
N ASP A 61 18.14 11.21 -3.49
CA ASP A 61 19.60 11.15 -3.26
C ASP A 61 19.96 10.00 -2.32
N TYR A 62 19.16 9.81 -1.26
CA TYR A 62 19.37 8.71 -0.32
C TYR A 62 19.07 7.34 -0.97
N ILE A 63 17.99 7.25 -1.75
CA ILE A 63 17.61 6.04 -2.50
C ILE A 63 18.73 5.61 -3.44
N ASP A 64 19.25 6.54 -4.25
CA ASP A 64 20.30 6.25 -5.25
C ASP A 64 21.60 5.82 -4.57
N LYS A 65 21.99 6.53 -3.50
CA LYS A 65 23.19 6.20 -2.72
C LYS A 65 23.16 4.81 -2.08
N HIS A 66 21.98 4.35 -1.65
CA HIS A 66 21.82 3.09 -0.92
C HIS A 66 21.20 1.98 -1.75
N SER A 67 20.98 2.22 -3.07
CA SER A 67 20.37 1.26 -4.01
C SER A 67 19.03 0.71 -3.50
N ILE A 68 18.21 1.57 -2.89
CA ILE A 68 16.89 1.19 -2.37
C ILE A 68 15.91 1.11 -3.53
N GLN A 69 15.19 0.00 -3.63
CA GLN A 69 14.20 -0.18 -4.69
C GLN A 69 12.98 0.74 -4.46
N VAL A 70 12.49 1.37 -5.53
CA VAL A 70 11.22 2.11 -5.51
C VAL A 70 10.22 1.39 -6.39
N VAL A 71 9.09 1.01 -5.80
CA VAL A 71 7.99 0.36 -6.50
C VAL A 71 6.67 1.04 -6.16
N ARG A 72 5.74 1.07 -7.11
CA ARG A 72 4.38 1.54 -6.89
C ARG A 72 3.43 0.36 -6.87
N ARG A 73 2.69 0.20 -5.75
CA ARG A 73 1.67 -0.85 -5.61
C ARG A 73 0.35 -0.45 -6.27
N ASP A 74 -0.52 -1.43 -6.48
CA ASP A 74 -1.87 -1.24 -7.06
C ASP A 74 -2.91 -0.75 -6.03
N THR A 75 -2.61 -0.85 -4.74
CA THR A 75 -3.46 -0.37 -3.66
C THR A 75 -3.17 1.09 -3.31
N GLY A 76 -4.15 1.79 -2.75
CA GLY A 76 -3.98 3.14 -2.23
C GLY A 76 -3.16 3.20 -0.93
N GLY A 77 -3.12 4.36 -0.31
CA GLY A 77 -2.40 4.62 0.94
C GLY A 77 -1.08 5.36 0.75
N GLY A 78 -0.37 5.61 1.85
CA GLY A 78 0.89 6.35 1.87
C GLY A 78 2.11 5.52 1.46
N ALA A 79 3.23 6.20 1.25
CA ALA A 79 4.53 5.56 1.05
C ALA A 79 4.98 4.85 2.33
N VAL A 80 5.58 3.68 2.16
CA VAL A 80 6.14 2.88 3.24
C VAL A 80 7.57 2.47 2.90
N TYR A 81 8.44 2.46 3.92
CA TYR A 81 9.75 1.84 3.83
C TYR A 81 9.66 0.46 4.47
N VAL A 82 10.20 -0.53 3.80
CA VAL A 82 10.29 -1.91 4.27
C VAL A 82 11.67 -2.46 3.92
N ASP A 83 12.23 -3.26 4.81
CA ASP A 83 13.48 -3.99 4.61
C ASP A 83 13.35 -5.42 5.17
N LYS A 84 14.48 -6.13 5.29
CA LYS A 84 14.52 -7.50 5.85
C LYS A 84 14.09 -7.59 7.33
N GLY A 85 13.78 -6.49 7.97
CA GLY A 85 13.20 -6.44 9.33
C GLY A 85 11.67 -6.46 9.35
N ALA A 86 11.01 -6.67 8.22
CA ALA A 86 9.56 -6.75 8.14
C ALA A 86 9.06 -7.91 7.27
N VAL A 87 7.90 -8.46 7.64
CA VAL A 87 7.16 -9.42 6.82
C VAL A 87 5.94 -8.73 6.22
N ASN A 88 5.74 -8.92 4.92
CA ASN A 88 4.52 -8.54 4.23
C ASN A 88 3.59 -9.76 4.16
N MET A 89 2.35 -9.56 4.58
CA MET A 89 1.28 -10.56 4.55
C MET A 89 0.22 -10.06 3.58
N CYS A 90 0.29 -10.50 2.33
CA CYS A 90 -0.68 -10.14 1.29
C CYS A 90 -1.64 -11.29 1.05
N CYS A 91 -2.84 -10.98 0.59
CA CYS A 91 -3.85 -12.00 0.30
C CYS A 91 -4.78 -11.60 -0.85
N ILE A 92 -5.36 -12.63 -1.44
CA ILE A 92 -6.51 -12.53 -2.33
C ILE A 92 -7.66 -13.25 -1.63
N LEU A 93 -8.73 -12.49 -1.30
CA LEU A 93 -9.92 -13.03 -0.66
C LEU A 93 -11.06 -13.12 -1.68
N GLU A 94 -11.53 -14.34 -1.88
CA GLU A 94 -12.63 -14.66 -2.82
C GLU A 94 -13.95 -14.89 -2.09
N GLN A 95 -13.86 -15.48 -0.90
CA GLN A 95 -15.01 -16.05 -0.20
C GLN A 95 -15.90 -14.99 0.44
N ASP A 96 -15.33 -13.88 0.90
CA ASP A 96 -16.06 -12.82 1.59
C ASP A 96 -15.59 -11.41 1.19
N THR A 97 -16.17 -10.89 0.12
CA THR A 97 -15.86 -9.51 -0.32
C THR A 97 -16.49 -8.43 0.58
N SER A 98 -17.34 -8.79 1.56
CA SER A 98 -17.89 -7.85 2.53
C SER A 98 -16.83 -7.28 3.49
N ILE A 99 -15.65 -7.90 3.55
CA ILE A 99 -14.50 -7.39 4.30
C ILE A 99 -13.88 -6.14 3.63
N TYR A 100 -14.21 -5.85 2.36
CA TYR A 100 -13.64 -4.70 1.69
C TYR A 100 -13.88 -3.38 2.43
N GLY A 101 -12.78 -2.70 2.79
CA GLY A 101 -12.80 -1.46 3.58
C GLY A 101 -12.88 -1.67 5.09
N ASP A 102 -13.17 -2.89 5.56
CA ASP A 102 -13.18 -3.25 6.99
C ASP A 102 -11.81 -3.75 7.42
N PHE A 103 -10.91 -2.83 7.74
CA PHE A 103 -9.57 -3.17 8.19
C PHE A 103 -9.56 -3.85 9.57
N GLN A 104 -10.58 -3.70 10.37
CA GLN A 104 -10.69 -4.39 11.65
C GLN A 104 -10.86 -5.91 11.43
N ARG A 105 -11.78 -6.31 10.56
CA ARG A 105 -11.96 -7.72 10.20
C ARG A 105 -10.74 -8.27 9.45
N PHE A 106 -10.17 -7.46 8.55
CA PHE A 106 -8.99 -7.85 7.78
C PHE A 106 -7.77 -8.19 8.63
N TYR A 107 -7.58 -7.46 9.74
CA TYR A 107 -6.46 -7.69 10.65
C TYR A 107 -6.70 -8.79 11.70
N GLN A 108 -7.93 -9.27 11.89
CA GLN A 108 -8.24 -10.23 12.97
C GLN A 108 -7.32 -11.45 13.00
N PRO A 109 -7.01 -12.14 11.85
CA PRO A 109 -6.09 -13.27 11.87
C PRO A 109 -4.68 -12.90 12.36
N ALA A 110 -4.17 -11.74 11.92
CA ALA A 110 -2.85 -11.26 12.31
C ALA A 110 -2.78 -10.86 13.78
N ILE A 111 -3.80 -10.15 14.31
CA ILE A 111 -3.88 -9.77 15.72
C ILE A 111 -3.89 -11.03 16.59
N LYS A 112 -4.73 -12.01 16.25
CA LYS A 112 -4.80 -13.28 16.98
C LYS A 112 -3.44 -14.00 16.96
N ALA A 113 -2.80 -14.07 15.81
CA ALA A 113 -1.46 -14.68 15.67
C ALA A 113 -0.43 -13.96 16.55
N LEU A 114 -0.36 -12.62 16.48
CA LEU A 114 0.57 -11.82 17.28
C LEU A 114 0.31 -11.99 18.79
N HIS A 115 -0.95 -12.03 19.24
CA HIS A 115 -1.30 -12.28 20.63
C HIS A 115 -0.84 -13.66 21.08
N THR A 116 -0.98 -14.70 20.23
CA THR A 116 -0.47 -16.06 20.55
C THR A 116 1.06 -16.09 20.67
N LEU A 117 1.76 -15.22 19.96
CA LEU A 117 3.22 -15.09 20.00
C LEU A 117 3.72 -14.16 21.15
N GLY A 118 2.82 -13.65 22.00
CA GLY A 118 3.15 -12.82 23.17
C GLY A 118 2.86 -11.33 23.00
N ALA A 119 2.69 -10.82 21.77
CA ALA A 119 2.45 -9.39 21.53
C ALA A 119 0.98 -9.00 21.80
N THR A 120 0.51 -9.20 23.03
CA THR A 120 -0.90 -9.06 23.46
C THR A 120 -1.42 -7.63 23.45
N ASP A 121 -0.53 -6.62 23.47
CA ASP A 121 -0.89 -5.19 23.44
C ASP A 121 -1.04 -4.64 22.01
N VAL A 122 -0.88 -5.49 20.99
CA VAL A 122 -1.12 -5.08 19.60
C VAL A 122 -2.61 -4.97 19.35
N ILE A 123 -3.03 -3.78 18.91
CA ILE A 123 -4.42 -3.47 18.59
C ILE A 123 -4.54 -2.75 17.24
N GLN A 124 -5.70 -2.90 16.61
CA GLN A 124 -6.03 -2.09 15.46
C GLN A 124 -6.33 -0.65 15.92
N SER A 125 -5.77 0.35 15.20
CA SER A 125 -5.87 1.75 15.56
C SER A 125 -6.06 2.61 14.31
N GLY A 126 -6.84 3.68 14.45
CA GLY A 126 -7.17 4.54 13.32
C GLY A 126 -7.91 3.78 12.22
N ARG A 127 -7.58 4.07 10.96
CA ARG A 127 -8.26 3.44 9.82
C ARG A 127 -7.68 2.07 9.47
N ASN A 128 -6.36 1.97 9.35
CA ASN A 128 -5.68 0.84 8.71
C ASN A 128 -4.30 0.52 9.33
N ASP A 129 -4.07 0.88 10.57
CA ASP A 129 -2.81 0.62 11.27
C ASP A 129 -3.00 -0.41 12.38
N LEU A 130 -1.96 -1.21 12.68
CA LEU A 130 -1.80 -1.84 13.99
C LEU A 130 -0.82 -1.02 14.82
N THR A 131 -1.11 -0.89 16.10
CA THR A 131 -0.23 -0.20 17.04
C THR A 131 0.10 -1.09 18.25
N LEU A 132 1.32 -0.90 18.74
CA LEU A 132 1.82 -1.44 19.98
C LEU A 132 2.23 -0.25 20.88
N ASN A 133 1.61 -0.10 22.04
CA ASN A 133 1.85 1.03 22.94
C ASN A 133 1.79 2.40 22.25
N GLY A 134 0.82 2.58 21.33
CA GLY A 134 0.61 3.82 20.57
C GLY A 134 1.57 4.03 19.40
N LYS A 135 2.55 3.16 19.17
CA LYS A 135 3.44 3.20 17.99
C LYS A 135 2.95 2.25 16.91
N LYS A 136 2.98 2.69 15.66
CA LYS A 136 2.59 1.89 14.52
C LYS A 136 3.56 0.73 14.30
N VAL A 137 3.05 -0.49 14.24
CA VAL A 137 3.80 -1.72 13.94
C VAL A 137 3.33 -2.42 12.66
N SER A 138 2.27 -1.90 12.05
CA SER A 138 1.72 -2.41 10.78
C SER A 138 0.90 -1.35 10.08
N GLY A 139 0.84 -1.42 8.77
CA GLY A 139 -0.09 -0.66 7.93
C GLY A 139 -0.67 -1.55 6.85
N ALA A 140 -2.00 -1.49 6.66
CA ALA A 140 -2.69 -2.26 5.64
C ALA A 140 -3.17 -1.39 4.48
N ALA A 141 -3.32 -2.04 3.33
CA ALA A 141 -3.99 -1.48 2.16
C ALA A 141 -4.75 -2.59 1.43
N MET A 142 -5.86 -2.24 0.81
CA MET A 142 -6.63 -3.18 0.00
C MET A 142 -7.32 -2.48 -1.17
N THR A 143 -7.64 -3.24 -2.20
CA THR A 143 -8.44 -2.82 -3.34
C THR A 143 -9.29 -3.98 -3.85
N LEU A 144 -10.32 -3.69 -4.62
CA LEU A 144 -10.99 -4.71 -5.41
C LEU A 144 -10.32 -4.82 -6.77
N LEU A 145 -9.94 -6.03 -7.14
CA LEU A 145 -9.37 -6.36 -8.44
C LEU A 145 -10.02 -7.66 -8.92
N ASN A 146 -10.68 -7.63 -10.08
CA ASN A 146 -11.44 -8.75 -10.62
C ASN A 146 -12.52 -9.32 -9.66
N ASN A 147 -13.24 -8.45 -8.96
CA ASN A 147 -14.24 -8.79 -7.93
C ASN A 147 -13.67 -9.59 -6.73
N ARG A 148 -12.35 -9.60 -6.57
CA ARG A 148 -11.64 -10.21 -5.44
C ARG A 148 -11.01 -9.12 -4.61
N ILE A 149 -10.96 -9.27 -3.29
CA ILE A 149 -10.16 -8.37 -2.46
C ILE A 149 -8.70 -8.75 -2.66
N TYR A 150 -7.91 -7.81 -3.15
CA TYR A 150 -6.45 -7.84 -3.16
C TYR A 150 -5.95 -6.84 -2.13
N GLY A 151 -5.20 -7.31 -1.15
CA GLY A 151 -4.70 -6.47 -0.08
C GLY A 151 -3.60 -7.12 0.71
N GLY A 152 -3.03 -6.34 1.63
CA GLY A 152 -1.97 -6.83 2.51
C GLY A 152 -1.62 -5.83 3.59
N TYR A 153 -0.76 -6.25 4.48
CA TYR A 153 -0.19 -5.46 5.55
C TYR A 153 1.27 -5.87 5.79
N SER A 154 2.08 -4.90 6.22
CA SER A 154 3.44 -5.17 6.70
C SER A 154 3.43 -5.39 8.21
N LEU A 155 4.24 -6.30 8.73
CA LEU A 155 4.49 -6.52 10.15
C LEU A 155 5.94 -6.13 10.44
N LEU A 156 6.13 -5.05 11.21
CA LEU A 156 7.45 -4.47 11.46
C LEU A 156 8.09 -5.18 12.64
N LEU A 157 8.86 -6.25 12.36
CA LEU A 157 9.57 -7.00 13.40
C LEU A 157 10.74 -6.17 13.95
N ASP A 158 11.62 -5.68 13.03
CA ASP A 158 12.86 -4.99 13.41
C ASP A 158 13.44 -4.19 12.23
N VAL A 159 12.70 -3.20 11.72
CA VAL A 159 13.10 -2.41 10.55
C VAL A 159 14.14 -1.35 10.90
N ASN A 160 14.96 -0.95 9.94
CA ASN A 160 15.93 0.12 10.11
C ASN A 160 15.24 1.50 10.15
N TYR A 161 15.08 2.05 11.36
CA TYR A 161 14.47 3.37 11.57
C TYR A 161 15.24 4.52 10.93
N GLU A 162 16.58 4.47 10.90
CA GLU A 162 17.40 5.53 10.33
C GLU A 162 17.19 5.60 8.83
N ALA A 163 17.23 4.45 8.15
CA ALA A 163 16.92 4.38 6.73
C ALA A 163 15.49 4.86 6.43
N MET A 164 14.51 4.49 7.26
CA MET A 164 13.13 4.91 7.11
C MET A 164 12.97 6.45 7.22
N ASP A 165 13.60 7.08 8.20
CA ASP A 165 13.55 8.55 8.39
C ASP A 165 14.24 9.29 7.23
N GLU A 166 15.36 8.77 6.73
CA GLU A 166 16.14 9.39 5.66
C GLU A 166 15.45 9.25 4.29
N VAL A 167 14.81 8.13 4.03
CA VAL A 167 14.24 7.85 2.71
C VAL A 167 12.85 8.43 2.51
N LEU A 168 12.03 8.54 3.59
CA LEU A 168 10.67 9.06 3.50
C LEU A 168 10.63 10.56 3.79
N LYS A 169 10.06 11.34 2.87
CA LYS A 169 9.72 12.75 3.09
C LYS A 169 8.24 12.83 3.52
N PRO A 170 7.94 12.93 4.81
CA PRO A 170 6.55 12.96 5.25
C PRO A 170 5.87 14.26 4.82
N ASN A 171 4.61 14.17 4.38
CA ASN A 171 3.80 15.33 4.10
C ASN A 171 3.66 16.19 5.38
N ARG A 172 4.08 17.47 5.33
CA ARG A 172 4.09 18.38 6.47
C ARG A 172 2.72 18.56 7.12
N LYS A 173 1.62 18.58 6.33
CA LYS A 173 0.26 18.66 6.86
C LYS A 173 -0.12 17.41 7.65
N LYS A 174 0.29 16.22 7.19
CA LYS A 174 0.06 14.94 7.87
C LYS A 174 0.80 14.87 9.22
N ILE A 175 2.01 15.41 9.29
CA ILE A 175 2.78 15.53 10.54
C ILE A 175 2.11 16.52 11.48
N ALA A 176 1.76 17.71 11.00
CA ALA A 176 1.13 18.74 11.80
C ALA A 176 -0.22 18.29 12.40
N SER A 177 -1.04 17.56 11.64
CA SER A 177 -2.33 17.04 12.12
C SER A 177 -2.21 15.99 13.22
N LYS A 178 -1.05 15.29 13.32
CA LYS A 178 -0.76 14.27 14.35
C LYS A 178 0.10 14.80 15.51
N GLY A 179 0.56 16.07 15.44
CA GLY A 179 1.40 16.69 16.49
C GLY A 179 2.79 16.05 16.67
N ILE A 180 3.27 15.24 15.72
CA ILE A 180 4.48 14.43 15.84
C ILE A 180 5.50 14.88 14.78
N LYS A 181 6.74 15.14 15.20
CA LYS A 181 7.78 15.74 14.37
C LYS A 181 8.57 14.77 13.47
N SER A 182 8.61 13.46 13.75
CA SER A 182 9.37 12.46 12.95
C SER A 182 8.60 11.16 12.71
N VAL A 183 8.98 10.44 11.65
CA VAL A 183 8.43 9.10 11.33
C VAL A 183 8.81 8.10 12.43
N ARG A 184 10.07 8.13 12.91
CA ARG A 184 10.60 7.28 13.97
C ARG A 184 9.81 7.36 15.29
N ALA A 185 9.30 8.54 15.63
CA ALA A 185 8.52 8.71 16.87
C ALA A 185 7.15 8.01 16.82
N ARG A 186 6.68 7.62 15.62
CA ARG A 186 5.37 7.02 15.38
C ARG A 186 5.40 5.53 15.12
N VAL A 187 6.58 4.98 14.78
CA VAL A 187 6.75 3.58 14.38
C VAL A 187 7.37 2.78 15.51
N GLY A 188 6.91 1.56 15.72
CA GLY A 188 7.39 0.61 16.71
C GLY A 188 7.89 -0.68 16.06
N HIS A 189 8.54 -1.54 16.86
CA HIS A 189 8.92 -2.89 16.49
C HIS A 189 8.12 -3.93 17.25
N LEU A 190 7.87 -5.07 16.63
CA LEU A 190 7.16 -6.19 17.26
C LEU A 190 8.09 -7.06 18.11
N ARG A 191 9.38 -7.12 17.79
CA ARG A 191 10.36 -8.03 18.39
C ARG A 191 10.33 -8.01 19.94
N GLU A 192 10.32 -6.80 20.52
CA GLU A 192 10.35 -6.65 21.98
C GLU A 192 9.07 -7.10 22.67
N ALA A 193 7.95 -7.15 21.93
CA ALA A 193 6.65 -7.56 22.45
C ALA A 193 6.39 -9.07 22.35
N LEU A 194 7.20 -9.79 21.59
CA LEU A 194 7.10 -11.24 21.49
C LEU A 194 7.55 -11.91 22.80
N ASP A 195 7.03 -13.10 23.06
CA ASP A 195 7.52 -13.97 24.13
C ASP A 195 9.02 -14.17 24.03
N GLU A 196 9.72 -14.34 25.14
CA GLU A 196 11.18 -14.45 25.23
C GLU A 196 11.74 -15.47 24.24
N LYS A 197 11.08 -16.62 24.11
CA LYS A 197 11.48 -17.70 23.16
C LYS A 197 11.46 -17.30 21.68
N TYR A 198 10.81 -16.17 21.33
CA TYR A 198 10.66 -15.67 19.96
C TYR A 198 11.46 -14.39 19.70
N ARG A 199 12.21 -13.85 20.66
CA ARG A 199 12.91 -12.58 20.50
C ARG A 199 14.09 -12.64 19.56
N ASP A 200 14.75 -13.78 19.46
CA ASP A 200 15.96 -13.97 18.65
C ASP A 200 15.69 -14.66 17.30
N ILE A 201 14.41 -14.84 16.93
CA ILE A 201 14.06 -15.48 15.66
C ILE A 201 14.45 -14.64 14.45
N THR A 202 14.77 -15.33 13.37
CA THR A 202 14.99 -14.72 12.06
C THR A 202 13.69 -14.19 11.45
N ILE A 203 13.80 -13.37 10.42
CA ILE A 203 12.61 -12.89 9.71
C ILE A 203 11.86 -14.02 9.00
N GLU A 204 12.56 -15.03 8.54
CA GLU A 204 11.97 -16.22 7.92
C GLU A 204 11.16 -17.02 8.95
N GLU A 205 11.76 -17.30 10.12
CA GLU A 205 11.05 -17.97 11.22
C GLU A 205 9.83 -17.18 11.69
N PHE A 206 9.94 -15.85 11.79
CA PHE A 206 8.78 -15.00 12.12
C PHE A 206 7.69 -15.09 11.06
N LYS A 207 8.05 -15.06 9.77
CA LYS A 207 7.12 -15.25 8.65
C LYS A 207 6.40 -16.59 8.78
N ASP A 208 7.12 -17.67 9.01
CA ASP A 208 6.57 -19.02 9.11
C ASP A 208 5.66 -19.18 10.34
N LEU A 209 6.06 -18.63 11.49
CA LEU A 209 5.21 -18.59 12.68
C LEU A 209 3.91 -17.82 12.46
N MET A 210 3.97 -16.67 11.79
CA MET A 210 2.76 -15.91 11.46
C MET A 210 1.84 -16.70 10.52
N VAL A 211 2.40 -17.36 9.52
CA VAL A 211 1.64 -18.20 8.58
C VAL A 211 0.97 -19.36 9.32
N THR A 212 1.70 -20.11 10.15
CA THR A 212 1.14 -21.25 10.88
C THR A 212 -0.01 -20.81 11.78
N GLN A 213 0.14 -19.70 12.50
CA GLN A 213 -0.92 -19.17 13.38
C GLN A 213 -2.14 -18.67 12.56
N ILE A 214 -1.94 -18.03 11.41
CA ILE A 214 -3.03 -17.56 10.56
C ILE A 214 -3.80 -18.71 9.94
N LEU A 215 -3.09 -19.76 9.49
CA LEU A 215 -3.69 -20.95 8.88
C LEU A 215 -4.24 -21.94 9.91
N GLY A 216 -3.84 -21.84 11.19
CA GLY A 216 -4.24 -22.75 12.27
C GLY A 216 -3.63 -24.15 12.10
N ILE A 217 -2.37 -24.22 11.68
CA ILE A 217 -1.56 -25.44 11.48
C ILE A 217 -0.38 -25.47 12.45
N ASP A 218 0.16 -26.65 12.74
CA ASP A 218 1.29 -26.80 13.66
C ASP A 218 2.66 -26.68 12.97
N ASP A 219 2.77 -27.09 11.71
CA ASP A 219 4.01 -27.00 10.90
C ASP A 219 3.66 -26.34 9.55
N ILE A 220 4.52 -25.43 9.10
CA ILE A 220 4.41 -24.74 7.79
C ILE A 220 4.37 -25.73 6.60
N LYS A 221 4.87 -26.94 6.78
CA LYS A 221 4.82 -28.02 5.80
C LYS A 221 3.39 -28.56 5.55
N GLU A 222 2.48 -28.35 6.49
CA GLU A 222 1.07 -28.72 6.37
C GLU A 222 0.27 -27.72 5.50
N ALA A 223 0.87 -26.56 5.20
CA ALA A 223 0.20 -25.55 4.41
C ALA A 223 -0.16 -26.07 3.00
N LYS A 224 -1.41 -25.87 2.60
CA LYS A 224 -1.89 -26.16 1.25
C LYS A 224 -1.22 -25.19 0.27
N ARG A 225 -0.23 -25.66 -0.48
CA ARG A 225 0.56 -24.84 -1.39
C ARG A 225 0.00 -24.89 -2.81
N TYR A 226 0.08 -23.76 -3.52
CA TYR A 226 -0.06 -23.71 -4.97
C TYR A 226 1.29 -23.35 -5.58
N GLU A 227 1.79 -24.19 -6.45
CA GLU A 227 3.05 -23.97 -7.13
C GLU A 227 2.84 -23.33 -8.50
N LEU A 228 3.50 -22.20 -8.72
CA LEU A 228 3.50 -21.51 -10.00
C LEU A 228 4.35 -22.27 -11.02
N SER A 229 3.80 -22.48 -12.21
CA SER A 229 4.52 -23.12 -13.32
C SER A 229 5.60 -22.18 -13.89
N ASP A 230 6.53 -22.73 -14.69
CA ASP A 230 7.53 -21.94 -15.39
C ASP A 230 6.89 -20.87 -16.30
N ALA A 231 5.77 -21.19 -16.95
CA ALA A 231 5.05 -20.22 -17.78
C ALA A 231 4.46 -19.07 -16.95
N ASP A 232 3.94 -19.37 -15.74
CA ASP A 232 3.49 -18.33 -14.80
C ASP A 232 4.65 -17.44 -14.39
N TRP A 233 5.81 -18.01 -14.07
CA TRP A 233 6.99 -17.25 -13.68
C TRP A 233 7.53 -16.37 -14.81
N GLU A 234 7.50 -16.84 -16.05
CA GLU A 234 7.88 -16.02 -17.21
C GLU A 234 6.94 -14.81 -17.36
N ALA A 235 5.63 -15.04 -17.24
CA ALA A 235 4.63 -13.98 -17.31
C ALA A 235 4.76 -12.98 -16.14
N ILE A 236 5.04 -13.46 -14.93
CA ILE A 236 5.30 -12.64 -13.74
C ILE A 236 6.55 -11.75 -13.95
N GLN A 237 7.64 -12.31 -14.45
CA GLN A 237 8.85 -11.55 -14.73
C GLN A 237 8.63 -10.49 -15.81
N GLU A 238 7.86 -10.81 -16.84
CA GLU A 238 7.50 -9.85 -17.89
C GLU A 238 6.60 -8.75 -17.34
N LEU A 239 5.63 -9.07 -16.48
CA LEU A 239 4.79 -8.07 -15.78
C LEU A 239 5.65 -7.18 -14.87
N ALA A 240 6.58 -7.76 -14.10
CA ALA A 240 7.50 -7.00 -13.27
C ALA A 240 8.32 -6.03 -14.11
N ARG A 241 8.87 -6.48 -15.23
CA ARG A 241 9.66 -5.64 -16.16
C ARG A 241 8.83 -4.52 -16.77
N LYS A 242 7.63 -4.82 -17.27
CA LYS A 242 6.77 -3.84 -17.96
C LYS A 242 6.15 -2.81 -17.02
N LYS A 243 5.89 -3.18 -15.78
CA LYS A 243 5.16 -2.34 -14.83
C LYS A 243 6.02 -1.95 -13.63
N TYR A 244 6.35 -2.86 -12.74
CA TYR A 244 6.92 -2.56 -11.43
C TYR A 244 8.40 -2.14 -11.46
N LYS A 245 9.12 -2.46 -12.54
CA LYS A 245 10.48 -1.95 -12.83
C LYS A 245 10.49 -0.79 -13.83
N ASN A 246 9.30 -0.34 -14.27
CA ASN A 246 9.17 0.73 -15.24
C ASN A 246 9.14 2.09 -14.54
N TRP A 247 9.99 3.00 -14.99
CA TRP A 247 10.12 4.35 -14.44
C TRP A 247 8.80 5.15 -14.56
N ASP A 248 8.08 5.04 -15.71
CA ASP A 248 6.84 5.77 -15.91
C ASP A 248 5.73 5.31 -14.95
N TRP A 249 5.73 4.05 -14.52
CA TRP A 249 4.83 3.55 -13.48
C TRP A 249 5.22 4.01 -12.08
N ASN A 250 6.50 3.87 -11.71
CA ASN A 250 6.97 4.12 -10.35
C ASN A 250 7.08 5.60 -10.03
N TYR A 251 7.59 6.39 -10.96
CA TYR A 251 7.83 7.83 -10.76
C TYR A 251 6.83 8.71 -11.50
N GLY A 252 6.50 8.35 -12.75
CA GLY A 252 5.69 9.18 -13.62
C GLY A 252 6.37 10.51 -13.98
N LYS A 253 5.91 11.17 -15.02
CA LYS A 253 6.35 12.55 -15.31
C LYS A 253 5.48 13.50 -14.49
N SER A 254 6.06 14.27 -13.57
CA SER A 254 5.38 15.38 -12.91
C SER A 254 5.53 16.62 -13.79
N PRO A 255 4.48 17.08 -14.48
CA PRO A 255 4.53 18.33 -15.24
C PRO A 255 4.71 19.52 -14.28
N LYS A 256 5.19 20.66 -14.79
CA LYS A 256 5.19 21.91 -14.05
C LYS A 256 3.84 22.58 -14.24
N TYR A 257 3.14 22.93 -13.14
CA TYR A 257 1.82 23.56 -13.13
C TYR A 257 1.83 24.84 -12.32
N GLU A 258 0.94 25.77 -12.64
CA GLU A 258 0.88 27.06 -11.99
C GLU A 258 0.08 27.06 -10.68
N TYR A 259 -0.75 26.05 -10.49
CA TYR A 259 -1.69 25.96 -9.36
C TYR A 259 -1.63 24.60 -8.69
N ASN A 260 -1.36 24.59 -7.39
CA ASN A 260 -1.25 23.37 -6.61
C ASN A 260 -2.06 23.46 -5.32
N ARG A 261 -2.86 22.44 -5.03
CA ARG A 261 -3.62 22.30 -3.79
C ARG A 261 -3.38 20.94 -3.18
N SER A 262 -3.28 20.93 -1.87
CA SER A 262 -3.11 19.70 -1.08
C SER A 262 -4.02 19.78 0.14
N GLU A 263 -4.92 18.83 0.28
CA GLU A 263 -5.86 18.79 1.39
C GLU A 263 -6.06 17.37 1.92
N ARG A 264 -6.21 17.26 3.23
CA ARG A 264 -6.54 16.00 3.88
C ARG A 264 -8.05 15.85 3.98
N LEU A 265 -8.59 15.01 3.13
CA LEU A 265 -10.01 14.64 3.12
C LEU A 265 -10.25 13.36 3.96
N SER A 266 -11.48 12.92 4.04
CA SER A 266 -11.90 11.78 4.87
C SER A 266 -11.24 10.46 4.48
N SER A 267 -10.88 10.25 3.21
CA SER A 267 -10.25 9.02 2.70
C SER A 267 -8.71 9.09 2.63
N GLY A 268 -8.10 10.24 2.88
CA GLY A 268 -6.65 10.45 2.77
C GLY A 268 -6.31 11.85 2.32
N THR A 269 -5.03 12.09 2.00
CA THR A 269 -4.58 13.34 1.41
C THR A 269 -4.84 13.29 -0.10
N VAL A 270 -5.40 14.36 -0.64
CA VAL A 270 -5.55 14.58 -2.09
C VAL A 270 -4.69 15.78 -2.47
N ASP A 271 -3.84 15.61 -3.47
CA ASP A 271 -3.01 16.65 -4.07
C ASP A 271 -3.49 16.86 -5.51
N ILE A 272 -3.91 18.08 -5.82
CA ILE A 272 -4.35 18.47 -7.17
C ILE A 272 -3.41 19.54 -7.71
N THR A 273 -2.90 19.30 -8.90
CA THR A 273 -2.05 20.25 -9.63
C THR A 273 -2.75 20.63 -10.92
N ILE A 274 -3.00 21.93 -11.11
CA ILE A 274 -3.85 22.45 -12.18
C ILE A 274 -3.12 23.54 -12.94
N SER A 275 -3.14 23.46 -14.27
CA SER A 275 -2.87 24.58 -15.16
C SER A 275 -4.17 25.20 -15.61
N VAL A 276 -4.29 26.51 -15.49
CA VAL A 276 -5.52 27.26 -15.84
C VAL A 276 -5.22 28.20 -16.99
N GLU A 277 -5.99 28.06 -18.08
CA GLU A 277 -5.96 28.98 -19.21
C GLU A 277 -7.37 29.49 -19.50
N GLN A 278 -7.52 30.80 -19.70
CA GLN A 278 -8.81 31.44 -19.98
C GLN A 278 -9.91 31.08 -18.95
N ASN A 279 -9.52 30.98 -17.69
CA ASN A 279 -10.40 30.56 -16.60
C ASN A 279 -10.99 29.14 -16.74
N ARG A 280 -10.26 28.27 -17.47
CA ARG A 280 -10.58 26.84 -17.63
C ARG A 280 -9.39 25.99 -17.20
N ILE A 281 -9.66 24.80 -16.76
CA ILE A 281 -8.64 23.81 -16.48
C ILE A 281 -8.04 23.34 -17.81
N ALA A 282 -6.81 23.76 -18.13
CA ALA A 282 -6.07 23.35 -19.32
C ALA A 282 -5.48 21.96 -19.12
N ASP A 283 -4.93 21.67 -17.94
CA ASP A 283 -4.45 20.35 -17.55
C ASP A 283 -4.63 20.16 -16.02
N CYS A 284 -4.81 18.90 -15.62
CA CYS A 284 -5.05 18.53 -14.24
C CYS A 284 -4.30 17.24 -13.93
N ARG A 285 -3.67 17.17 -12.75
CA ARG A 285 -3.08 15.94 -12.19
C ARG A 285 -3.48 15.79 -10.74
N ILE A 286 -3.86 14.58 -10.39
CA ILE A 286 -4.34 14.23 -9.05
C ILE A 286 -3.49 13.11 -8.47
N PHE A 287 -2.96 13.36 -7.27
CA PHE A 287 -2.11 12.43 -6.53
C PHE A 287 -2.60 12.32 -5.08
N GLY A 288 -2.07 11.38 -4.33
CA GLY A 288 -2.38 11.31 -2.92
C GLY A 288 -2.23 9.92 -2.29
N ASP A 289 -2.62 9.86 -1.03
CA ASP A 289 -2.64 8.63 -0.23
C ASP A 289 -4.06 8.14 0.07
N PHE A 290 -5.05 8.60 -0.74
CA PHE A 290 -6.44 8.19 -0.63
C PHE A 290 -6.69 6.77 -1.14
N PHE A 291 -7.81 6.19 -0.72
CA PHE A 291 -8.22 4.83 -1.11
C PHE A 291 -9.35 4.90 -2.13
N GLY A 292 -9.01 4.77 -3.41
CA GLY A 292 -9.95 4.67 -4.52
C GLY A 292 -9.75 3.38 -5.32
N GLN A 293 -10.72 3.06 -6.16
CA GLN A 293 -10.72 1.87 -7.03
C GLN A 293 -10.53 2.25 -8.50
N GLY A 294 -11.07 3.41 -8.92
CA GLY A 294 -11.04 3.87 -10.30
C GLY A 294 -9.66 4.34 -10.77
N ASP A 295 -9.49 4.46 -12.09
CA ASP A 295 -8.34 5.16 -12.66
C ASP A 295 -8.56 6.67 -12.48
N ILE A 296 -7.71 7.33 -11.71
CA ILE A 296 -7.83 8.75 -11.42
C ILE A 296 -7.72 9.63 -12.68
N LYS A 297 -7.17 9.09 -13.76
CA LYS A 297 -7.11 9.78 -15.06
C LYS A 297 -8.49 10.11 -15.62
N ASP A 298 -9.51 9.32 -15.30
CA ASP A 298 -10.87 9.60 -15.74
C ASP A 298 -11.37 10.92 -15.14
N VAL A 299 -11.05 11.16 -13.88
CA VAL A 299 -11.37 12.43 -13.18
C VAL A 299 -10.54 13.59 -13.73
N GLU A 300 -9.21 13.36 -13.95
CA GLU A 300 -8.32 14.36 -14.56
C GLU A 300 -8.85 14.81 -15.93
N GLN A 301 -9.22 13.84 -16.78
CA GLN A 301 -9.79 14.12 -18.11
C GLN A 301 -11.15 14.81 -18.04
N ALA A 302 -12.02 14.39 -17.13
CA ALA A 302 -13.33 15.01 -16.95
C ALA A 302 -13.23 16.47 -16.50
N LEU A 303 -12.21 16.81 -15.71
CA LEU A 303 -11.96 18.19 -15.28
C LEU A 303 -11.35 19.06 -16.39
N GLN A 304 -10.67 18.48 -17.38
CA GLN A 304 -10.03 19.22 -18.45
C GLN A 304 -11.07 20.00 -19.28
N GLY A 305 -10.81 21.28 -19.53
CA GLY A 305 -11.72 22.21 -20.21
C GLY A 305 -12.84 22.80 -19.32
N THR A 306 -13.01 22.30 -18.11
CA THR A 306 -14.02 22.80 -17.15
C THR A 306 -13.66 24.22 -16.68
N LYS A 307 -14.66 25.10 -16.60
CA LYS A 307 -14.45 26.45 -16.03
C LYS A 307 -14.15 26.36 -14.54
N MET A 308 -13.32 27.25 -14.06
CA MET A 308 -12.99 27.40 -12.64
C MET A 308 -14.11 28.10 -11.87
N THR A 309 -15.34 27.55 -11.97
CA THR A 309 -16.50 28.02 -11.23
C THR A 309 -17.08 26.88 -10.41
N ARG A 310 -17.70 27.20 -9.28
CA ARG A 310 -18.33 26.20 -8.40
C ARG A 310 -19.41 25.39 -9.15
N GLU A 311 -20.21 26.07 -9.96
CA GLU A 311 -21.29 25.45 -10.73
C GLU A 311 -20.75 24.42 -11.74
N ASP A 312 -19.80 24.84 -12.61
CA ASP A 312 -19.24 23.98 -13.66
C ASP A 312 -18.45 22.80 -13.07
N LEU A 313 -17.64 23.04 -12.04
CA LEU A 313 -16.89 21.98 -11.35
C LEU A 313 -17.82 20.97 -10.68
N THR A 314 -18.85 21.45 -9.97
CA THR A 314 -19.85 20.58 -9.35
C THR A 314 -20.62 19.77 -10.39
N HIS A 315 -21.03 20.42 -11.48
CA HIS A 315 -21.73 19.75 -12.57
C HIS A 315 -20.87 18.63 -13.16
N GLN A 316 -19.59 18.91 -13.46
CA GLN A 316 -18.69 17.95 -14.07
C GLN A 316 -18.37 16.77 -13.13
N LEU A 317 -18.06 17.04 -11.86
CA LEU A 317 -17.74 15.99 -10.90
C LEU A 317 -18.95 15.12 -10.52
N LYS A 318 -20.18 15.64 -10.58
CA LYS A 318 -21.41 14.84 -10.38
C LYS A 318 -21.70 13.84 -11.50
N GLN A 319 -21.03 13.94 -12.65
CA GLN A 319 -21.12 12.92 -13.71
C GLN A 319 -20.31 11.66 -13.39
N LEU A 320 -19.47 11.72 -12.36
CA LEU A 320 -18.59 10.65 -11.93
C LEU A 320 -19.03 10.09 -10.57
N ASP A 321 -18.78 8.81 -10.35
CA ASP A 321 -18.88 8.21 -9.02
C ASP A 321 -17.62 8.58 -8.21
N ILE A 322 -17.65 9.74 -7.56
CA ILE A 322 -16.51 10.27 -6.80
C ILE A 322 -16.10 9.33 -5.66
N VAL A 323 -17.06 8.62 -5.07
CA VAL A 323 -16.76 7.62 -4.03
C VAL A 323 -15.94 6.46 -4.61
N TYR A 324 -16.21 6.05 -5.83
CA TYR A 324 -15.44 5.01 -6.53
C TYR A 324 -13.98 5.44 -6.76
N TYR A 325 -13.72 6.71 -7.09
CA TYR A 325 -12.37 7.21 -7.37
C TYR A 325 -11.58 7.60 -6.11
N PHE A 326 -12.24 8.16 -5.10
CA PHE A 326 -11.56 8.75 -3.93
C PHE A 326 -11.91 8.09 -2.60
N GLY A 327 -12.76 7.06 -2.59
CA GLY A 327 -13.32 6.52 -1.36
C GLY A 327 -14.35 7.49 -0.75
N ASN A 328 -14.39 7.61 0.57
CA ASN A 328 -15.38 8.43 1.27
C ASN A 328 -15.09 9.95 1.16
N VAL A 329 -15.13 10.48 -0.08
CA VAL A 329 -14.97 11.91 -0.40
C VAL A 329 -16.21 12.40 -1.13
N THR A 330 -16.65 13.62 -0.85
CA THR A 330 -17.80 14.23 -1.53
C THR A 330 -17.38 15.14 -2.69
N VAL A 331 -18.28 15.35 -3.63
CA VAL A 331 -18.09 16.32 -4.73
C VAL A 331 -17.82 17.71 -4.15
N GLU A 332 -18.57 18.10 -3.13
CA GLU A 332 -18.45 19.39 -2.48
C GLU A 332 -17.05 19.63 -1.89
N SER A 333 -16.49 18.62 -1.23
CA SER A 333 -15.12 18.69 -0.67
C SER A 333 -14.06 18.90 -1.76
N LEU A 334 -14.19 18.20 -2.89
CA LEU A 334 -13.25 18.37 -4.01
C LEU A 334 -13.41 19.75 -4.67
N VAL A 335 -14.63 20.22 -4.88
CA VAL A 335 -14.88 21.55 -5.44
C VAL A 335 -14.31 22.65 -4.54
N GLU A 336 -14.50 22.53 -3.23
CA GLU A 336 -13.97 23.48 -2.26
C GLU A 336 -12.43 23.50 -2.32
N MET A 337 -11.80 22.33 -2.34
CA MET A 337 -10.36 22.17 -2.45
C MET A 337 -9.82 22.78 -3.75
N ILE A 338 -10.49 22.60 -4.89
CA ILE A 338 -10.06 23.15 -6.18
C ILE A 338 -10.15 24.69 -6.17
N LEU A 339 -11.18 25.26 -5.55
CA LEU A 339 -11.41 26.71 -5.55
C LEU A 339 -10.71 27.47 -4.42
N SER A 340 -10.23 26.77 -3.38
CA SER A 340 -9.52 27.38 -2.24
C SER A 340 -8.09 27.76 -2.64
#